data_09c79d886c235d4142fab58c092a46b1
#
_entry.id   09c79d886c235d4142fab58c092a46b1
#
_cell.length_a   1.000
_cell.length_b   1.000
_cell.length_c   1.000
_cell.angle_alpha   90.00
_cell.angle_beta   90.00
_cell.angle_gamma   90.00
#
_symmetry.space_group_name_H-M   'P 1'
#
loop_
_entity.id
_entity.type
_entity.pdbx_description
1 polymer ?
#
loop_
_entity_poly.entity_id
_entity_poly.type
_entity_poly.pdbx_seq_one_letter_code
_entity_poly.pdbx_strand_id
1 'polypeptide(L)'
;MMAPAFTRLICTTIAAAVLAAGAGASAQEPGDGQKPAAALNTIAEVFAALEACWIPPDLEQARAGMQITAMLSFKRNGELLGKPRITYETPGASDDERTSYRVAMAQALRRCTPLRFSDALGGALAGRPLTMRFIDNRKLKQAGTTDDREG
;
A
#
# COMPACT_ATOMS: atom_id res chain seq x y z
N MET A 1 59.25 2.80 -36.74
CA MET A 1 59.34 3.50 -38.04
C MET A 1 58.17 4.45 -38.17
N MET A 2 58.49 5.73 -38.19
CA MET A 2 57.91 6.89 -38.83
C MET A 2 56.57 7.44 -38.31
N ALA A 3 56.71 8.50 -37.54
CA ALA A 3 55.82 9.66 -37.60
C ALA A 3 56.20 10.46 -38.88
N PRO A 4 55.40 11.40 -39.37
CA PRO A 4 55.33 12.77 -38.86
C PRO A 4 53.92 13.36 -38.84
N ALA A 5 53.59 14.31 -38.01
CA ALA A 5 53.90 15.75 -37.89
C ALA A 5 53.09 16.69 -38.78
N PHE A 6 52.67 17.77 -38.12
CA PHE A 6 52.24 19.09 -38.62
C PHE A 6 50.82 19.18 -39.20
N THR A 7 49.99 20.15 -38.83
CA THR A 7 50.18 21.57 -39.01
C THR A 7 49.21 22.40 -38.14
N ARG A 8 49.72 23.41 -37.55
CA ARG A 8 49.01 24.55 -36.91
C ARG A 8 48.32 25.38 -38.01
N LEU A 9 47.14 25.88 -37.72
CA LEU A 9 46.79 27.21 -38.21
C LEU A 9 45.88 27.95 -37.23
N ILE A 10 46.37 29.12 -36.92
CA ILE A 10 45.83 30.22 -36.13
C ILE A 10 44.83 30.99 -37.02
N CYS A 11 43.76 31.50 -36.47
CA CYS A 11 43.10 32.77 -36.76
C CYS A 11 41.69 32.76 -36.22
N THR A 12 41.26 33.57 -35.51
CA THR A 12 41.03 35.00 -35.27
C THR A 12 39.68 35.20 -34.58
N THR A 13 39.78 35.95 -33.55
CA THR A 13 38.73 36.63 -32.76
C THR A 13 37.57 37.18 -33.57
N ILE A 14 36.32 36.90 -33.17
CA ILE A 14 35.23 37.86 -33.29
C ILE A 14 34.43 37.82 -31.98
N ALA A 15 34.51 38.90 -31.25
CA ALA A 15 33.65 39.24 -30.15
C ALA A 15 32.27 39.62 -30.68
N ALA A 16 31.23 38.95 -30.33
CA ALA A 16 29.87 39.42 -30.42
C ALA A 16 29.16 39.18 -29.10
N ALA A 17 29.00 40.24 -28.35
CA ALA A 17 28.14 40.31 -27.20
C ALA A 17 26.69 40.21 -27.68
N VAL A 18 26.00 39.15 -27.28
CA VAL A 18 24.54 39.08 -27.37
C VAL A 18 24.01 38.90 -25.97
N LEU A 19 23.45 39.97 -25.46
CA LEU A 19 22.55 39.93 -24.31
C LEU A 19 21.30 39.12 -24.77
N ALA A 20 21.14 37.92 -24.26
CA ALA A 20 19.90 37.19 -24.34
C ALA A 20 19.37 36.99 -22.93
N ALA A 21 18.20 37.57 -22.73
CA ALA A 21 17.40 37.50 -21.52
C ALA A 21 17.27 36.05 -21.03
N GLY A 22 17.54 35.85 -19.74
CA GLY A 22 17.33 34.59 -19.07
C GLY A 22 15.85 34.23 -19.05
N ALA A 23 15.45 33.28 -19.86
CA ALA A 23 14.26 32.49 -19.60
C ALA A 23 14.69 31.47 -18.57
N GLY A 24 14.31 31.71 -17.31
CA GLY A 24 14.41 30.72 -16.25
C GLY A 24 13.54 29.53 -16.63
N ALA A 25 14.15 28.49 -17.17
CA ALA A 25 13.54 27.18 -17.20
C ALA A 25 13.45 26.69 -15.76
N SER A 26 12.34 26.98 -15.11
CA SER A 26 11.95 26.24 -13.90
C SER A 26 11.83 24.81 -14.31
N ALA A 27 12.83 24.00 -14.03
CA ALA A 27 12.69 22.57 -13.97
C ALA A 27 11.64 22.30 -12.88
N GLN A 28 10.38 22.09 -13.31
CA GLN A 28 9.38 21.48 -12.49
C GLN A 28 9.85 20.04 -12.26
N GLU A 29 10.45 19.83 -11.10
CA GLU A 29 10.57 18.52 -10.53
C GLU A 29 9.15 17.93 -10.50
N PRO A 30 8.91 16.72 -11.01
CA PRO A 30 7.68 16.01 -10.75
C PRO A 30 7.69 15.63 -9.27
N GLY A 31 7.34 16.58 -8.44
CA GLY A 31 7.09 16.41 -7.03
C GLY A 31 5.69 15.87 -6.86
N ASP A 32 5.44 14.61 -7.20
CA ASP A 32 4.47 13.82 -6.49
C ASP A 32 5.05 13.60 -5.09
N GLY A 33 4.89 14.64 -4.27
CA GLY A 33 5.13 14.62 -2.85
C GLY A 33 4.15 13.69 -2.16
N GLN A 34 4.16 12.41 -2.53
CA GLN A 34 3.58 11.36 -1.74
C GLN A 34 4.45 11.29 -0.49
N LYS A 35 4.05 12.07 0.53
CA LYS A 35 4.63 11.99 1.87
C LYS A 35 4.72 10.51 2.21
N PRO A 36 5.92 9.95 2.47
CA PRO A 36 6.06 8.54 2.79
C PRO A 36 5.05 8.22 3.88
N ALA A 37 4.16 7.26 3.64
CA ALA A 37 3.17 6.88 4.63
C ALA A 37 3.89 6.65 5.95
N ALA A 38 3.42 7.30 7.03
CA ALA A 38 4.07 7.25 8.33
C ALA A 38 4.23 5.79 8.76
N ALA A 39 5.33 5.47 9.43
CA ALA A 39 5.54 4.14 9.96
C ALA A 39 4.51 3.85 11.06
N LEU A 40 4.00 2.62 11.09
CA LEU A 40 3.07 2.14 12.12
C LEU A 40 3.81 1.94 13.43
N ASN A 41 3.28 2.48 14.53
CA ASN A 41 3.92 2.46 15.84
C ASN A 41 3.15 1.64 16.87
N THR A 42 1.89 1.32 16.59
CA THR A 42 0.99 0.61 17.51
C THR A 42 0.28 -0.55 16.82
N ILE A 43 -0.17 -1.51 17.62
CA ILE A 43 -1.00 -2.64 17.14
C ILE A 43 -2.33 -2.13 16.57
N ALA A 44 -2.91 -1.07 17.16
CA ALA A 44 -4.15 -0.47 16.66
C ALA A 44 -3.99 0.06 15.24
N GLU A 45 -2.86 0.72 14.95
CA GLU A 45 -2.53 1.18 13.60
C GLU A 45 -2.33 0.01 12.61
N VAL A 46 -1.77 -1.10 13.07
CA VAL A 46 -1.65 -2.33 12.25
C VAL A 46 -3.03 -2.85 11.85
N PHE A 47 -3.96 -2.94 12.79
CA PHE A 47 -5.33 -3.38 12.49
C PHE A 47 -6.04 -2.39 11.56
N ALA A 48 -5.95 -1.09 11.81
CA ALA A 48 -6.54 -0.07 10.95
C ALA A 48 -5.98 -0.13 9.51
N ALA A 49 -4.68 -0.34 9.35
CA ALA A 49 -4.05 -0.51 8.05
C ALA A 49 -4.56 -1.75 7.30
N LEU A 50 -4.71 -2.88 8.00
CA LEU A 50 -5.26 -4.11 7.41
C LEU A 50 -6.74 -3.96 7.05
N GLU A 51 -7.54 -3.29 7.90
CA GLU A 51 -8.95 -2.98 7.63
C GLU A 51 -9.11 -2.07 6.41
N ALA A 52 -8.25 -1.09 6.23
CA ALA A 52 -8.26 -0.20 5.07
C ALA A 52 -8.05 -0.96 3.74
N CYS A 53 -7.37 -2.09 3.77
CA CYS A 53 -7.18 -2.95 2.60
C CYS A 53 -8.29 -3.99 2.43
N TRP A 54 -9.21 -4.11 3.38
CA TRP A 54 -10.29 -5.07 3.29
C TRP A 54 -11.36 -4.63 2.29
N ILE A 55 -11.55 -5.43 1.27
CA ILE A 55 -12.65 -5.30 0.32
C ILE A 55 -13.40 -6.63 0.35
N PRO A 56 -14.62 -6.66 0.90
CA PRO A 56 -15.41 -7.88 0.92
C PRO A 56 -15.78 -8.32 -0.50
N PRO A 57 -16.04 -9.63 -0.71
CA PRO A 57 -16.51 -10.15 -2.00
C PRO A 57 -17.81 -9.48 -2.45
N ASP A 58 -18.09 -9.48 -3.75
CA ASP A 58 -19.34 -8.96 -4.28
C ASP A 58 -20.55 -9.70 -3.70
N LEU A 59 -21.71 -9.03 -3.60
CA LEU A 59 -22.93 -9.60 -3.01
C LEU A 59 -23.48 -10.78 -3.81
N GLU A 60 -23.12 -10.91 -5.07
CA GLU A 60 -23.44 -12.09 -5.90
C GLU A 60 -22.62 -13.32 -5.48
N GLN A 61 -21.47 -13.13 -4.86
CA GLN A 61 -20.54 -14.18 -4.46
C GLN A 61 -20.64 -14.53 -2.98
N ALA A 62 -21.11 -13.59 -2.15
CA ALA A 62 -21.18 -13.80 -0.71
C ALA A 62 -22.12 -12.82 -0.02
N ARG A 63 -22.77 -13.29 1.05
CA ARG A 63 -23.73 -12.51 1.82
C ARG A 63 -23.04 -11.42 2.63
N ALA A 64 -23.69 -10.24 2.75
CA ALA A 64 -23.28 -9.23 3.71
C ALA A 64 -23.44 -9.73 5.16
N GLY A 65 -22.57 -9.24 6.04
CA GLY A 65 -22.55 -9.61 7.45
C GLY A 65 -21.76 -10.87 7.78
N MET A 66 -21.13 -11.50 6.77
CA MET A 66 -20.19 -12.59 7.00
C MET A 66 -18.87 -12.07 7.57
N GLN A 67 -18.17 -12.94 8.26
CA GLN A 67 -16.81 -12.67 8.75
C GLN A 67 -15.89 -13.86 8.57
N ILE A 68 -14.60 -13.55 8.45
CA ILE A 68 -13.50 -14.50 8.51
C ILE A 68 -12.48 -13.98 9.51
N THR A 69 -12.01 -14.86 10.38
CA THR A 69 -10.94 -14.53 11.35
C THR A 69 -9.70 -15.34 11.02
N ALA A 70 -8.58 -14.68 10.95
CA ALA A 70 -7.30 -15.31 10.68
C ALA A 70 -6.24 -14.92 11.71
N MET A 71 -5.40 -15.85 12.04
CA MET A 71 -4.17 -15.62 12.79
C MET A 71 -3.04 -15.33 11.80
N LEU A 72 -2.40 -14.18 11.99
CA LEU A 72 -1.35 -13.63 11.15
C LEU A 72 -0.08 -13.49 11.97
N SER A 73 1.06 -13.70 11.37
CA SER A 73 2.35 -13.32 11.95
C SER A 73 3.15 -12.51 10.93
N PHE A 74 3.96 -11.61 11.41
CA PHE A 74 4.77 -10.74 10.55
C PHE A 74 6.26 -10.91 10.84
N LYS A 75 7.07 -10.70 9.83
CA LYS A 75 8.51 -10.47 10.00
C LYS A 75 8.72 -9.04 10.52
N ARG A 76 9.92 -8.75 11.01
CA ARG A 76 10.28 -7.41 11.49
C ARG A 76 10.05 -6.31 10.44
N ASN A 77 10.23 -6.63 9.17
CA ASN A 77 10.06 -5.70 8.04
C ASN A 77 8.61 -5.55 7.57
N GLY A 78 7.63 -6.14 8.28
CA GLY A 78 6.21 -6.05 7.94
C GLY A 78 5.71 -7.02 6.89
N GLU A 79 6.56 -7.90 6.38
CA GLU A 79 6.12 -9.01 5.52
C GLU A 79 5.39 -10.07 6.35
N LEU A 80 4.44 -10.76 5.73
CA LEU A 80 3.81 -11.92 6.35
C LEU A 80 4.84 -13.02 6.60
N LEU A 81 4.78 -13.59 7.80
CA LEU A 81 5.54 -14.77 8.18
C LEU A 81 4.67 -16.02 8.02
N GLY A 82 4.90 -16.74 6.94
CA GLY A 82 4.13 -17.94 6.64
C GLY A 82 2.73 -17.65 6.08
N LYS A 83 1.88 -18.68 6.10
CA LYS A 83 0.51 -18.58 5.60
C LYS A 83 -0.45 -18.17 6.72
N PRO A 84 -1.43 -17.29 6.45
CA PRO A 84 -2.52 -16.99 7.37
C PRO A 84 -3.24 -18.27 7.80
N ARG A 85 -3.51 -18.40 9.08
CA ARG A 85 -4.28 -19.52 9.62
C ARG A 85 -5.70 -19.05 9.93
N ILE A 86 -6.69 -19.54 9.19
CA ILE A 86 -8.09 -19.25 9.44
C ILE A 86 -8.51 -19.95 10.72
N THR A 87 -9.09 -19.20 11.66
CA THR A 87 -9.53 -19.67 12.96
C THR A 87 -11.04 -19.64 13.15
N TYR A 88 -11.73 -18.86 12.31
CA TYR A 88 -13.19 -18.77 12.31
C TYR A 88 -13.71 -18.34 10.93
N GLU A 89 -14.83 -18.91 10.56
CA GLU A 89 -15.66 -18.50 9.42
C GLU A 89 -17.12 -18.52 9.86
N THR A 90 -17.95 -17.63 9.30
CA THR A 90 -19.37 -17.54 9.64
C THR A 90 -20.05 -18.90 9.45
N PRO A 91 -20.72 -19.44 10.50
CA PRO A 91 -21.48 -20.69 10.37
C PRO A 91 -22.59 -20.59 9.34
N GLY A 92 -22.87 -21.71 8.64
CA GLY A 92 -23.91 -21.76 7.61
C GLY A 92 -23.56 -21.06 6.30
N ALA A 93 -22.31 -20.61 6.13
CA ALA A 93 -21.82 -20.18 4.83
C ALA A 93 -21.64 -21.40 3.92
N SER A 94 -21.98 -21.23 2.63
CA SER A 94 -21.69 -22.23 1.60
C SER A 94 -20.19 -22.32 1.34
N ASP A 95 -19.75 -23.37 0.67
CA ASP A 95 -18.33 -23.52 0.31
C ASP A 95 -17.87 -22.44 -0.68
N ASP A 96 -18.74 -21.99 -1.57
CA ASP A 96 -18.44 -20.91 -2.51
C ASP A 96 -18.28 -19.57 -1.77
N GLU A 97 -19.19 -19.26 -0.84
CA GLU A 97 -19.08 -18.07 0.02
C GLU A 97 -17.79 -18.07 0.83
N ARG A 98 -17.44 -19.18 1.46
CA ARG A 98 -16.17 -19.32 2.22
C ARG A 98 -14.96 -19.12 1.31
N THR A 99 -14.99 -19.72 0.12
CA THR A 99 -13.90 -19.58 -0.84
C THR A 99 -13.74 -18.13 -1.27
N SER A 100 -14.83 -17.43 -1.58
CA SER A 100 -14.81 -16.00 -1.94
C SER A 100 -14.22 -15.13 -0.83
N TYR A 101 -14.60 -15.39 0.44
CA TYR A 101 -14.02 -14.68 1.60
C TYR A 101 -12.53 -14.97 1.81
N ARG A 102 -12.10 -16.21 1.64
CA ARG A 102 -10.68 -16.59 1.72
C ARG A 102 -9.85 -15.89 0.64
N VAL A 103 -10.37 -15.83 -0.57
CA VAL A 103 -9.74 -15.12 -1.69
C VAL A 103 -9.65 -13.63 -1.41
N ALA A 104 -10.74 -13.00 -0.97
CA ALA A 104 -10.77 -11.58 -0.63
C ALA A 104 -9.79 -11.23 0.51
N MET A 105 -9.74 -12.06 1.55
CA MET A 105 -8.76 -11.91 2.64
C MET A 105 -7.32 -12.01 2.13
N ALA A 106 -7.02 -13.01 1.32
CA ALA A 106 -5.69 -13.17 0.75
C ALA A 106 -5.30 -11.99 -0.14
N GLN A 107 -6.25 -11.42 -0.88
CA GLN A 107 -6.05 -10.22 -1.68
C GLN A 107 -5.80 -8.97 -0.81
N ALA A 108 -6.58 -8.80 0.28
CA ALA A 108 -6.37 -7.71 1.23
C ALA A 108 -4.95 -7.76 1.82
N LEU A 109 -4.52 -8.92 2.27
CA LEU A 109 -3.18 -9.11 2.81
C LEU A 109 -2.09 -8.81 1.77
N ARG A 110 -2.25 -9.24 0.53
CA ARG A 110 -1.29 -8.92 -0.55
C ARG A 110 -1.23 -7.42 -0.87
N ARG A 111 -2.36 -6.70 -0.79
CA ARG A 111 -2.37 -5.24 -1.02
C ARG A 111 -1.71 -4.46 0.10
N CYS A 112 -1.85 -4.95 1.34
CA CYS A 112 -1.36 -4.25 2.52
C CYS A 112 0.07 -4.59 2.92
N THR A 113 0.59 -5.73 2.53
CA THR A 113 1.94 -6.16 2.97
C THR A 113 2.98 -5.93 1.87
N PRO A 114 4.19 -5.54 2.25
CA PRO A 114 4.71 -5.37 3.62
C PRO A 114 4.14 -4.13 4.33
N LEU A 115 3.78 -4.28 5.62
CA LEU A 115 3.38 -3.16 6.47
C LEU A 115 4.62 -2.36 6.88
N ARG A 116 4.48 -1.04 6.93
CA ARG A 116 5.61 -0.16 7.32
C ARG A 116 5.67 0.00 8.84
N PHE A 117 6.27 -0.95 9.52
CA PHE A 117 6.49 -0.86 10.95
C PHE A 117 7.62 0.12 11.30
N SER A 118 7.51 0.80 12.45
CA SER A 118 8.68 1.38 13.11
C SER A 118 9.59 0.25 13.62
N ASP A 119 10.86 0.54 13.84
CA ASP A 119 11.83 -0.45 14.35
C ASP A 119 11.38 -1.08 15.67
N ALA A 120 10.79 -0.26 16.56
CA ALA A 120 10.28 -0.69 17.83
C ALA A 120 9.10 -1.66 17.67
N LEU A 121 8.10 -1.30 16.84
CA LEU A 121 6.93 -2.14 16.60
C LEU A 121 7.33 -3.42 15.86
N GLY A 122 8.15 -3.32 14.83
CA GLY A 122 8.64 -4.48 14.08
C GLY A 122 9.40 -5.46 14.95
N GLY A 123 10.23 -4.96 15.88
CA GLY A 123 10.90 -5.80 16.87
C GLY A 123 9.94 -6.47 17.85
N ALA A 124 8.90 -5.74 18.29
CA ALA A 124 7.91 -6.26 19.23
C ALA A 124 6.97 -7.30 18.61
N LEU A 125 6.65 -7.17 17.32
CA LEU A 125 5.69 -8.04 16.63
C LEU A 125 6.33 -9.21 15.87
N ALA A 126 7.63 -9.19 15.62
CA ALA A 126 8.29 -10.23 14.84
C ALA A 126 7.99 -11.63 15.35
N GLY A 127 7.37 -12.46 14.51
CA GLY A 127 7.01 -13.84 14.83
C GLY A 127 5.82 -14.02 15.78
N ARG A 128 5.26 -12.94 16.34
CA ARG A 128 4.09 -13.04 17.24
C ARG A 128 2.80 -13.17 16.44
N PRO A 129 1.89 -14.08 16.83
CA PRO A 129 0.60 -14.20 16.18
C PRO A 129 -0.33 -13.05 16.60
N LEU A 130 -0.98 -12.44 15.61
CA LEU A 130 -2.06 -11.47 15.77
C LEU A 130 -3.34 -12.08 15.21
N THR A 131 -4.45 -11.90 15.90
CA THR A 131 -5.76 -12.34 15.41
C THR A 131 -6.47 -11.16 14.74
N MET A 132 -6.70 -11.27 13.44
CA MET A 132 -7.40 -10.26 12.64
C MET A 132 -8.76 -10.79 12.19
N ARG A 133 -9.78 -9.95 12.31
CA ARG A 133 -11.14 -10.25 11.90
C ARG A 133 -11.54 -9.35 10.73
N PHE A 134 -11.89 -9.96 9.62
CA PHE A 134 -12.39 -9.30 8.42
C PHE A 134 -13.91 -9.46 8.37
N ILE A 135 -14.66 -8.38 8.45
CA ILE A 135 -16.13 -8.38 8.51
C ILE A 135 -16.67 -7.62 7.31
N ASP A 136 -17.71 -8.16 6.70
CA ASP A 136 -18.53 -7.44 5.74
C ASP A 136 -19.63 -6.66 6.46
N ASN A 137 -19.41 -5.39 6.68
CA ASN A 137 -20.33 -4.49 7.38
C ASN A 137 -21.17 -3.61 6.44
N ARG A 138 -21.30 -3.97 5.16
CA ARG A 138 -22.03 -3.17 4.15
C ARG A 138 -23.47 -2.86 4.54
N LYS A 139 -24.19 -3.81 5.13
CA LYS A 139 -25.57 -3.60 5.61
C LYS A 139 -25.63 -2.60 6.75
N LEU A 140 -24.66 -2.61 7.66
CA LEU A 140 -24.62 -1.69 8.80
C LEU A 140 -24.38 -0.25 8.35
N LYS A 141 -23.55 -0.06 7.31
CA LYS A 141 -23.30 1.26 6.72
C LYS A 141 -24.54 1.81 5.98
N GLN A 142 -25.32 0.96 5.34
CA GLN A 142 -26.55 1.37 4.65
C GLN A 142 -27.64 1.78 5.63
N ALA A 143 -27.77 1.11 6.77
CA ALA A 143 -28.74 1.47 7.82
C ALA A 143 -28.43 2.83 8.48
N GLY A 144 -27.13 3.18 8.62
CA GLY A 144 -26.73 4.48 9.17
C GLY A 144 -26.94 5.67 8.24
N THR A 145 -27.10 5.45 6.92
CA THR A 145 -27.26 6.52 5.93
C THR A 145 -28.72 6.92 5.73
N THR A 146 -29.67 6.11 6.19
CA THR A 146 -31.11 6.36 6.06
C THR A 146 -31.70 7.25 7.18
N ASP A 147 -30.97 7.42 8.29
CA ASP A 147 -31.50 8.16 9.46
C ASP A 147 -31.27 9.69 9.37
N ASP A 148 -30.43 10.16 8.43
CA ASP A 148 -30.14 11.60 8.26
C ASP A 148 -31.03 12.31 7.23
N ARG A 149 -32.10 11.68 6.73
CA ARG A 149 -32.95 12.25 5.67
C ARG A 149 -34.38 12.56 6.05
N GLU A 150 -34.77 12.38 7.32
CA GLU A 150 -36.07 12.79 7.85
C GLU A 150 -35.86 13.72 9.05
N GLY A 151 -35.53 14.98 8.72
CA GLY A 151 -35.47 16.08 9.65
C GLY A 151 -35.72 17.39 8.91
#